data_8f76e201a85bb8aa79fe9b932910caf7
#
_entry.id   8f76e201a85bb8aa79fe9b932910caf7
#
_cell.length_a   1.000
_cell.length_b   1.000
_cell.length_c   1.000
_cell.angle_alpha   90.00
_cell.angle_beta   90.00
_cell.angle_gamma   90.00
#
_symmetry.space_group_name_H-M   'P 1'
#
loop_
_entity.id
_entity.type
_entity.pdbx_description
1 polymer ?
#
loop_
_entity_poly.entity_id
_entity_poly.type
_entity_poly.pdbx_seq_one_letter_code
_entity_poly.pdbx_strand_id
1 'polypeptide(L)'
;GAVDSTDNTDELVKRLQSNSKIIITTIQKLNAAVSKTWYSNKIETIRHSRIVMIFDECHRSHFGDSHKKIMKFFDNAQIFGFTGTPIFTENAVDGHTTKEIFGNCLHKYLIKDAIADENVLGFLVEYYHGNEVVDNDNQARMEEIAKFILNNFNKSTFDGEFDALFAVQSVSMLIRYYKIFKSLNPKIRIGAVFTYAANNSLDDEQTGMGTGQYAKEGVGEADELQTIMDDYNNMFGTAFTTENFRAYYDDINLRMKKKKADMK
;
A
#
# COMPACT_ATOMS: atom_id res chain seq x y z
N GLY A 1 9.37 28.14 -6.78
CA GLY A 1 8.31 27.31 -7.36
C GLY A 1 7.03 27.45 -6.56
N ALA A 2 5.89 27.15 -7.16
CA ALA A 2 4.59 27.31 -6.49
C ALA A 2 4.30 26.16 -5.50
N VAL A 3 5.07 25.08 -5.52
CA VAL A 3 4.86 23.87 -4.73
C VAL A 3 6.15 23.45 -4.04
N ASP A 4 6.12 23.29 -2.74
CA ASP A 4 7.25 22.85 -1.92
C ASP A 4 6.99 21.46 -1.35
N SER A 5 7.83 20.48 -1.67
CA SER A 5 7.86 19.16 -1.02
C SER A 5 8.67 19.20 0.26
N THR A 6 8.42 18.24 1.17
CA THR A 6 9.13 18.15 2.44
C THR A 6 9.77 16.78 2.60
N ASP A 7 11.07 16.71 2.85
CA ASP A 7 11.78 15.44 3.02
C ASP A 7 11.67 14.92 4.47
N ASN A 8 11.63 15.82 5.44
CA ASN A 8 11.53 15.50 6.86
C ASN A 8 10.63 16.50 7.62
N THR A 9 10.39 16.27 8.92
CA THR A 9 9.55 17.12 9.78
C THR A 9 10.13 18.50 10.00
N ASP A 10 11.47 18.64 10.10
CA ASP A 10 12.12 19.95 10.27
C ASP A 10 11.91 20.84 9.05
N GLU A 11 11.97 20.27 7.86
CA GLU A 11 11.70 21.01 6.64
C GLU A 11 10.23 21.41 6.54
N LEU A 12 9.30 20.51 6.89
CA LEU A 12 7.88 20.87 6.97
C LEU A 12 7.67 22.08 7.89
N VAL A 13 8.25 22.07 9.09
CA VAL A 13 8.13 23.19 10.05
C VAL A 13 8.69 24.48 9.47
N LYS A 14 9.83 24.45 8.80
CA LYS A 14 10.40 25.63 8.09
C LYS A 14 9.46 26.14 6.99
N ARG A 15 8.86 25.24 6.21
CA ARG A 15 7.92 25.63 5.14
C ARG A 15 6.62 26.21 5.71
N LEU A 16 6.10 25.64 6.81
CA LEU A 16 4.93 26.16 7.51
C LEU A 16 5.16 27.59 8.07
N GLN A 17 6.40 27.92 8.45
CA GLN A 17 6.78 29.26 8.90
C GLN A 17 7.09 30.25 7.76
N SER A 18 7.23 29.75 6.55
CA SER A 18 7.54 30.55 5.37
C SER A 18 6.28 31.10 4.68
N ASN A 19 6.48 31.85 3.60
CA ASN A 19 5.38 32.33 2.75
C ASN A 19 4.97 31.30 1.67
N SER A 20 5.30 30.01 1.86
CA SER A 20 4.92 28.93 0.93
C SER A 20 3.40 28.82 0.84
N LYS A 21 2.89 28.87 -0.40
CA LYS A 21 1.43 28.82 -0.67
C LYS A 21 0.90 27.41 -0.69
N ILE A 22 1.68 26.46 -1.19
CA ILE A 22 1.33 25.05 -1.36
C ILE A 22 2.48 24.22 -0.81
N ILE A 23 2.15 23.35 0.15
CA ILE A 23 3.12 22.44 0.79
C ILE A 23 2.60 21.02 0.59
N ILE A 24 3.44 20.13 0.04
CA ILE A 24 3.16 18.69 -0.05
C ILE A 24 3.92 18.01 1.06
N THR A 25 3.21 17.24 1.87
CA THR A 25 3.78 16.51 3.02
C THR A 25 3.01 15.24 3.30
N THR A 26 3.48 14.42 4.22
CA THR A 26 2.76 13.25 4.70
C THR A 26 2.01 13.55 6.00
N ILE A 27 0.93 12.81 6.27
CA ILE A 27 0.16 12.96 7.50
C ILE A 27 1.01 12.65 8.73
N GLN A 28 1.99 11.75 8.63
CA GLN A 28 2.92 11.40 9.71
C GLN A 28 3.80 12.61 10.10
N LYS A 29 4.38 13.29 9.12
CA LYS A 29 5.19 14.50 9.35
C LYS A 29 4.35 15.60 9.95
N LEU A 30 3.13 15.82 9.44
CA LEU A 30 2.22 16.82 9.98
C LEU A 30 1.79 16.47 11.41
N ASN A 31 1.47 15.21 11.68
CA ASN A 31 1.16 14.74 13.05
C ASN A 31 2.36 14.92 14.00
N ALA A 32 3.59 14.63 13.56
CA ALA A 32 4.80 14.86 14.34
C ALA A 32 5.01 16.36 14.62
N ALA A 33 4.77 17.22 13.63
CA ALA A 33 4.90 18.67 13.78
C ALA A 33 3.93 19.25 14.82
N VAL A 34 2.68 18.77 14.88
CA VAL A 34 1.69 19.26 15.84
C VAL A 34 1.78 18.58 17.22
N SER A 35 2.34 17.35 17.31
CA SER A 35 2.36 16.57 18.54
C SER A 35 3.62 16.76 19.39
N LYS A 36 4.78 17.01 18.76
CA LYS A 36 6.05 17.22 19.47
C LYS A 36 6.15 18.68 19.90
N THR A 37 6.26 18.94 21.19
CA THR A 37 6.30 20.31 21.77
C THR A 37 7.34 21.21 21.10
N TRP A 38 8.50 20.67 20.75
CA TRP A 38 9.55 21.43 20.06
C TRP A 38 9.10 21.99 18.72
N TYR A 39 8.33 21.21 17.95
CA TYR A 39 7.83 21.64 16.64
C TYR A 39 6.56 22.49 16.77
N SER A 40 5.60 22.09 17.61
CA SER A 40 4.34 22.80 17.77
C SER A 40 4.54 24.25 18.25
N ASN A 41 5.50 24.48 19.14
CA ASN A 41 5.85 25.85 19.56
C ASN A 41 6.37 26.72 18.40
N LYS A 42 7.08 26.13 17.45
CA LYS A 42 7.60 26.85 16.28
C LYS A 42 6.50 27.27 15.29
N ILE A 43 5.44 26.51 15.21
CA ILE A 43 4.31 26.76 14.29
C ILE A 43 3.08 27.33 14.98
N GLU A 44 3.19 27.69 16.27
CA GLU A 44 2.07 28.27 17.04
C GLU A 44 1.49 29.53 16.37
N THR A 45 2.31 30.33 15.68
CA THR A 45 1.89 31.54 14.99
C THR A 45 0.89 31.30 13.86
N ILE A 46 0.88 30.09 13.27
CA ILE A 46 -0.03 29.74 12.17
C ILE A 46 -1.24 28.93 12.64
N ARG A 47 -1.36 28.64 13.92
CA ARG A 47 -2.43 27.83 14.53
C ARG A 47 -3.83 28.31 14.15
N HIS A 48 -4.05 29.62 14.19
CA HIS A 48 -5.34 30.30 13.87
C HIS A 48 -5.43 30.74 12.41
N SER A 49 -4.43 30.44 11.61
CA SER A 49 -4.41 30.83 10.19
C SER A 49 -5.45 30.03 9.40
N ARG A 50 -6.02 30.67 8.37
CA ARG A 50 -6.88 29.95 7.43
C ARG A 50 -6.04 29.02 6.56
N ILE A 51 -6.18 27.73 6.81
CA ILE A 51 -5.46 26.65 6.12
C ILE A 51 -6.47 25.74 5.42
N VAL A 52 -6.15 25.34 4.19
CA VAL A 52 -6.89 24.30 3.47
C VAL A 52 -6.01 23.07 3.42
N MET A 53 -6.52 21.97 3.96
CA MET A 53 -5.84 20.67 3.95
C MET A 53 -6.56 19.72 3.00
N ILE A 54 -5.82 19.16 2.06
CA ILE A 54 -6.31 18.17 1.11
C ILE A 54 -5.63 16.84 1.42
N PHE A 55 -6.42 15.86 1.76
CA PHE A 55 -5.95 14.51 2.09
C PHE A 55 -6.29 13.55 0.97
N ASP A 56 -5.27 12.95 0.37
CA ASP A 56 -5.42 11.85 -0.56
C ASP A 56 -5.37 10.50 0.17
N GLU A 57 -6.04 9.49 -0.38
CA GLU A 57 -6.17 8.15 0.22
C GLU A 57 -6.62 8.19 1.70
N CYS A 58 -7.60 9.04 1.99
CA CYS A 58 -8.02 9.38 3.35
C CYS A 58 -8.74 8.25 4.13
N HIS A 59 -8.88 7.07 3.52
CA HIS A 59 -9.43 5.86 4.15
C HIS A 59 -8.40 5.05 4.97
N ARG A 60 -7.11 5.38 4.93
CA ARG A 60 -6.07 4.59 5.60
C ARG A 60 -6.24 4.57 7.11
N SER A 61 -6.01 3.41 7.74
CA SER A 61 -6.37 3.05 9.12
C SER A 61 -5.85 4.01 10.22
N HIS A 62 -4.71 4.63 10.04
CA HIS A 62 -4.16 5.56 11.03
C HIS A 62 -4.58 7.02 10.85
N PHE A 63 -5.49 7.27 9.91
CA PHE A 63 -5.92 8.63 9.62
C PHE A 63 -6.70 9.27 10.78
N GLY A 64 -7.59 8.52 11.43
CA GLY A 64 -8.51 9.06 12.45
C GLY A 64 -7.82 9.74 13.66
N ASP A 65 -6.82 9.11 14.25
CA ASP A 65 -6.13 9.66 15.41
C ASP A 65 -5.18 10.82 15.06
N SER A 66 -4.47 10.69 13.94
CA SER A 66 -3.62 11.78 13.43
C SER A 66 -4.47 12.98 13.04
N HIS A 67 -5.61 12.75 12.38
CA HIS A 67 -6.57 13.78 12.01
C HIS A 67 -7.08 14.55 13.23
N LYS A 68 -7.51 13.86 14.31
CA LYS A 68 -7.97 14.51 15.55
C LYS A 68 -6.92 15.46 16.14
N LYS A 69 -5.65 15.05 16.18
CA LYS A 69 -4.56 15.87 16.70
C LYS A 69 -4.29 17.09 15.83
N ILE A 70 -4.28 16.90 14.51
CA ILE A 70 -4.07 17.97 13.54
C ILE A 70 -5.20 19.01 13.64
N MET A 71 -6.46 18.57 13.68
CA MET A 71 -7.61 19.46 13.77
C MET A 71 -7.72 20.16 15.13
N LYS A 72 -7.23 19.54 16.19
CA LYS A 72 -7.12 20.19 17.50
C LYS A 72 -6.08 21.30 17.52
N PHE A 73 -5.04 21.16 16.73
CA PHE A 73 -4.00 22.19 16.62
C PHE A 73 -4.42 23.34 15.71
N PHE A 74 -4.87 23.05 14.50
CA PHE A 74 -5.28 24.04 13.51
C PHE A 74 -6.79 24.31 13.60
N ASP A 75 -7.20 25.25 14.41
CA ASP A 75 -8.60 25.50 14.73
C ASP A 75 -9.40 26.25 13.65
N ASN A 76 -8.72 26.80 12.62
CA ASN A 76 -9.34 27.45 11.46
C ASN A 76 -9.00 26.73 10.15
N ALA A 77 -8.81 25.42 10.20
CA ALA A 77 -8.53 24.62 9.02
C ALA A 77 -9.82 24.12 8.33
N GLN A 78 -9.81 24.17 7.01
CA GLN A 78 -10.80 23.51 6.14
C GLN A 78 -10.19 22.21 5.59
N ILE A 79 -10.93 21.12 5.63
CA ILE A 79 -10.45 19.81 5.20
C ILE A 79 -11.23 19.26 4.03
N PHE A 80 -10.52 18.64 3.09
CA PHE A 80 -11.08 17.89 1.97
C PHE A 80 -10.40 16.54 1.91
N GLY A 81 -11.18 15.46 1.81
CA GLY A 81 -10.70 14.10 1.67
C GLY A 81 -11.00 13.53 0.28
N PHE A 82 -9.99 12.94 -0.35
CA PHE A 82 -10.12 12.17 -1.58
C PHE A 82 -9.85 10.71 -1.29
N THR A 83 -10.68 9.80 -1.81
CA THR A 83 -10.49 8.37 -1.64
C THR A 83 -11.23 7.57 -2.71
N GLY A 84 -10.59 6.53 -3.21
CA GLY A 84 -11.24 5.54 -4.07
C GLY A 84 -12.10 4.52 -3.30
N THR A 85 -11.88 4.40 -1.98
CA THR A 85 -12.54 3.39 -1.11
C THR A 85 -13.04 4.04 0.18
N PRO A 86 -14.17 4.79 0.14
CA PRO A 86 -14.71 5.41 1.33
C PRO A 86 -15.14 4.36 2.37
N ILE A 87 -14.95 4.68 3.65
CA ILE A 87 -15.36 3.84 4.76
C ILE A 87 -16.82 4.19 5.10
N PHE A 88 -17.68 3.19 4.94
CA PHE A 88 -19.08 3.25 5.35
C PHE A 88 -19.28 2.57 6.70
N THR A 89 -20.50 2.64 7.24
CA THR A 89 -20.84 2.02 8.53
C THR A 89 -20.60 0.51 8.53
N GLU A 90 -20.85 -0.16 7.40
CA GLU A 90 -20.75 -1.61 7.26
C GLU A 90 -19.30 -2.13 7.25
N ASN A 91 -18.35 -1.28 6.86
CA ASN A 91 -16.92 -1.63 6.79
C ASN A 91 -16.05 -0.75 7.69
N ALA A 92 -16.66 -0.06 8.67
CA ALA A 92 -15.95 0.76 9.63
C ALA A 92 -15.08 -0.12 10.54
N VAL A 93 -13.78 0.15 10.55
CA VAL A 93 -12.83 -0.37 11.52
C VAL A 93 -12.64 0.74 12.56
N ASP A 94 -12.69 0.42 13.85
CA ASP A 94 -12.63 1.38 14.96
C ASP A 94 -13.77 2.41 15.03
N GLY A 95 -14.91 2.12 14.38
CA GLY A 95 -16.13 2.92 14.48
C GLY A 95 -16.10 4.27 13.77
N HIS A 96 -15.10 4.55 12.92
CA HIS A 96 -15.00 5.80 12.19
C HIS A 96 -15.32 5.63 10.71
N THR A 97 -16.25 6.43 10.20
CA THR A 97 -16.60 6.50 8.78
C THR A 97 -15.94 7.71 8.11
N THR A 98 -15.80 7.66 6.80
CA THR A 98 -15.30 8.81 6.02
C THR A 98 -16.21 10.04 6.20
N LYS A 99 -17.52 9.82 6.35
CA LYS A 99 -18.51 10.88 6.57
C LYS A 99 -18.31 11.57 7.93
N GLU A 100 -17.98 10.83 8.98
CA GLU A 100 -17.75 11.43 10.32
C GLU A 100 -16.51 12.31 10.34
N ILE A 101 -15.50 11.97 9.53
CA ILE A 101 -14.24 12.72 9.49
C ILE A 101 -14.34 13.93 8.57
N PHE A 102 -14.91 13.77 7.38
CA PHE A 102 -14.90 14.79 6.31
C PHE A 102 -16.27 15.44 6.07
N GLY A 103 -17.33 14.96 6.70
CA GLY A 103 -18.69 15.45 6.47
C GLY A 103 -19.34 14.85 5.21
N ASN A 104 -20.15 15.65 4.52
CA ASN A 104 -20.89 15.16 3.36
C ASN A 104 -20.00 14.94 2.15
N CYS A 105 -20.28 13.88 1.39
CA CYS A 105 -19.67 13.62 0.10
C CYS A 105 -20.06 14.73 -0.91
N LEU A 106 -19.08 15.45 -1.40
CA LEU A 106 -19.28 16.57 -2.33
C LEU A 106 -19.37 16.10 -3.78
N HIS A 107 -18.64 15.06 -4.16
CA HIS A 107 -18.59 14.52 -5.50
C HIS A 107 -18.32 13.02 -5.47
N LYS A 108 -18.91 12.28 -6.42
CA LYS A 108 -18.66 10.85 -6.66
C LYS A 108 -18.31 10.63 -8.13
N TYR A 109 -17.24 9.92 -8.37
CA TYR A 109 -16.89 9.37 -9.67
C TYR A 109 -16.58 7.89 -9.48
N LEU A 110 -17.55 7.06 -9.80
CA LEU A 110 -17.49 5.62 -9.52
C LEU A 110 -16.83 4.88 -10.67
N ILE A 111 -16.40 3.64 -10.40
CA ILE A 111 -15.79 2.79 -11.43
C ILE A 111 -16.71 2.58 -12.66
N LYS A 112 -18.03 2.51 -12.45
CA LYS A 112 -19.01 2.44 -13.54
C LYS A 112 -19.00 3.68 -14.43
N ASP A 113 -18.79 4.86 -13.83
CA ASP A 113 -18.72 6.14 -14.55
C ASP A 113 -17.42 6.21 -15.34
N ALA A 114 -16.30 5.76 -14.73
CA ALA A 114 -14.99 5.69 -15.38
C ALA A 114 -14.97 4.67 -16.55
N ILE A 115 -15.71 3.57 -16.46
CA ILE A 115 -15.86 2.61 -17.56
C ILE A 115 -16.73 3.21 -18.68
N ALA A 116 -17.82 3.91 -18.32
CA ALA A 116 -18.68 4.57 -19.30
C ALA A 116 -17.96 5.70 -20.06
N ASP A 117 -17.04 6.41 -19.39
CA ASP A 117 -16.18 7.44 -19.97
C ASP A 117 -14.92 6.87 -20.69
N GLU A 118 -14.80 5.56 -20.80
CA GLU A 118 -13.65 4.85 -21.41
C GLU A 118 -12.29 5.14 -20.73
N ASN A 119 -12.29 5.69 -19.52
CA ASN A 119 -11.08 5.94 -18.73
C ASN A 119 -10.53 4.68 -18.04
N VAL A 120 -11.38 3.67 -17.86
CA VAL A 120 -11.02 2.36 -17.28
C VAL A 120 -11.64 1.26 -18.12
N LEU A 121 -10.89 0.20 -18.38
CA LEU A 121 -11.40 -0.99 -19.06
C LEU A 121 -12.43 -1.70 -18.18
N GLY A 122 -13.45 -2.26 -18.83
CA GLY A 122 -14.39 -3.16 -18.16
C GLY A 122 -13.68 -4.38 -17.58
N PHE A 123 -14.19 -4.92 -16.48
CA PHE A 123 -13.67 -6.12 -15.82
C PHE A 123 -14.81 -7.03 -15.38
N LEU A 124 -14.49 -8.32 -15.24
CA LEU A 124 -15.39 -9.33 -14.71
C LEU A 124 -14.91 -9.75 -13.31
N VAL A 125 -15.85 -9.90 -12.37
CA VAL A 125 -15.57 -10.45 -11.05
C VAL A 125 -16.16 -11.86 -11.00
N GLU A 126 -15.30 -12.84 -10.78
CA GLU A 126 -15.69 -14.23 -10.55
C GLU A 126 -15.39 -14.60 -9.09
N TYR A 127 -16.35 -15.25 -8.43
CA TYR A 127 -16.18 -15.72 -7.06
C TYR A 127 -15.98 -17.23 -7.06
N TYR A 128 -14.90 -17.68 -6.46
CA TYR A 128 -14.67 -19.09 -6.21
C TYR A 128 -15.08 -19.43 -4.78
N HIS A 129 -16.12 -20.23 -4.64
CA HIS A 129 -16.53 -20.80 -3.36
C HIS A 129 -15.97 -22.22 -3.27
N GLY A 130 -14.88 -22.40 -2.52
CA GLY A 130 -14.38 -23.76 -2.17
C GLY A 130 -15.36 -24.48 -1.26
N ASN A 131 -15.18 -25.78 -1.11
CA ASN A 131 -16.00 -26.61 -0.23
C ASN A 131 -15.87 -26.12 1.21
N GLU A 132 -16.98 -25.78 1.83
CA GLU A 132 -17.23 -25.36 3.22
C GLU A 132 -16.19 -24.47 3.94
N VAL A 133 -16.71 -23.60 4.80
CA VAL A 133 -15.97 -22.59 5.58
C VAL A 133 -14.93 -23.24 6.48
N VAL A 134 -13.75 -23.45 5.94
CA VAL A 134 -12.57 -23.84 6.70
C VAL A 134 -11.69 -22.58 6.82
N ASP A 135 -11.07 -22.44 7.97
CA ASP A 135 -10.10 -21.41 8.29
C ASP A 135 -9.18 -21.11 7.09
N ASN A 136 -8.97 -19.83 6.80
CA ASN A 136 -8.12 -19.38 5.70
C ASN A 136 -6.67 -19.88 5.80
N ASP A 137 -6.24 -20.27 7.00
CA ASP A 137 -4.92 -20.84 7.29
C ASP A 137 -4.82 -22.37 7.06
N ASN A 138 -5.89 -23.01 6.61
CA ASN A 138 -5.88 -24.46 6.38
C ASN A 138 -5.04 -24.78 5.14
N GLN A 139 -4.03 -25.63 5.32
CA GLN A 139 -3.10 -26.07 4.27
C GLN A 139 -3.83 -26.70 3.07
N ALA A 140 -4.82 -27.55 3.30
CA ALA A 140 -5.56 -28.22 2.23
C ALA A 140 -6.33 -27.20 1.36
N ARG A 141 -6.92 -26.18 1.98
CA ARG A 141 -7.59 -25.09 1.26
C ARG A 141 -6.61 -24.27 0.43
N MET A 142 -5.45 -23.96 0.98
CA MET A 142 -4.41 -23.23 0.23
C MET A 142 -3.95 -24.00 -0.99
N GLU A 143 -3.79 -25.32 -0.89
CA GLU A 143 -3.44 -26.21 -2.00
C GLU A 143 -4.57 -26.27 -3.05
N GLU A 144 -5.82 -26.31 -2.63
CA GLU A 144 -6.98 -26.29 -3.52
C GLU A 144 -7.02 -24.95 -4.32
N ILE A 145 -6.84 -23.82 -3.65
CA ILE A 145 -6.77 -22.49 -4.29
C ILE A 145 -5.60 -22.44 -5.29
N ALA A 146 -4.41 -22.90 -4.90
CA ALA A 146 -3.26 -22.90 -5.78
C ALA A 146 -3.49 -23.77 -7.04
N LYS A 147 -4.08 -24.96 -6.88
CA LYS A 147 -4.46 -25.83 -8.01
C LYS A 147 -5.51 -25.19 -8.90
N PHE A 148 -6.52 -24.52 -8.31
CA PHE A 148 -7.53 -23.78 -9.06
C PHE A 148 -6.90 -22.67 -9.91
N ILE A 149 -6.01 -21.87 -9.30
CA ILE A 149 -5.28 -20.80 -10.03
C ILE A 149 -4.49 -21.39 -11.20
N LEU A 150 -3.71 -22.45 -10.96
CA LEU A 150 -2.89 -23.07 -12.02
C LEU A 150 -3.72 -23.66 -13.15
N ASN A 151 -4.84 -24.32 -12.81
CA ASN A 151 -5.74 -24.92 -13.81
C ASN A 151 -6.43 -23.88 -14.70
N ASN A 152 -6.69 -22.69 -14.15
CA ASN A 152 -7.35 -21.62 -14.89
C ASN A 152 -6.38 -20.55 -15.43
N PHE A 153 -5.08 -20.69 -15.17
CA PHE A 153 -4.09 -19.66 -15.49
C PHE A 153 -4.11 -19.30 -16.98
N ASN A 154 -3.99 -20.27 -17.87
CA ASN A 154 -3.96 -20.03 -19.32
C ASN A 154 -5.26 -19.37 -19.82
N LYS A 155 -6.41 -19.85 -19.34
CA LYS A 155 -7.72 -19.24 -19.68
C LYS A 155 -7.80 -17.79 -19.22
N SER A 156 -7.44 -17.52 -17.97
CA SER A 156 -7.55 -16.19 -17.36
C SER A 156 -6.50 -15.19 -17.86
N THR A 157 -5.37 -15.69 -18.35
CA THR A 157 -4.27 -14.86 -18.88
C THR A 157 -4.20 -14.84 -20.40
N PHE A 158 -5.21 -15.38 -21.10
CA PHE A 158 -5.21 -15.52 -22.57
C PHE A 158 -3.93 -16.20 -23.07
N ASP A 159 -3.67 -17.41 -22.58
CA ASP A 159 -2.47 -18.19 -22.87
C ASP A 159 -1.15 -17.47 -22.55
N GLY A 160 -1.17 -16.68 -21.44
CA GLY A 160 -0.02 -15.92 -20.96
C GLY A 160 0.23 -14.64 -21.78
N GLU A 161 -0.78 -14.10 -22.42
CA GLU A 161 -0.73 -12.75 -23.01
C GLU A 161 -0.73 -11.67 -21.95
N PHE A 162 -1.39 -11.95 -20.82
CA PHE A 162 -1.41 -11.10 -19.63
C PHE A 162 -0.76 -11.79 -18.44
N ASP A 163 -0.25 -10.99 -17.51
CA ASP A 163 0.23 -11.48 -16.23
C ASP A 163 -0.93 -11.68 -15.24
N ALA A 164 -0.69 -12.45 -14.19
CA ALA A 164 -1.62 -12.61 -13.09
C ALA A 164 -1.01 -12.06 -11.79
N LEU A 165 -1.83 -11.41 -10.98
CA LEU A 165 -1.47 -10.95 -9.64
C LEU A 165 -2.30 -11.71 -8.61
N PHE A 166 -1.64 -12.40 -7.69
CA PHE A 166 -2.27 -13.09 -6.57
C PHE A 166 -1.91 -12.37 -5.25
N ALA A 167 -2.89 -11.72 -4.66
CA ALA A 167 -2.71 -10.99 -3.40
C ALA A 167 -3.08 -11.87 -2.20
N VAL A 168 -2.25 -11.84 -1.17
CA VAL A 168 -2.43 -12.57 0.09
C VAL A 168 -2.38 -11.63 1.29
N GLN A 169 -2.88 -12.08 2.42
CA GLN A 169 -3.11 -11.26 3.61
C GLN A 169 -1.81 -10.87 4.34
N SER A 170 -0.79 -11.72 4.32
CA SER A 170 0.45 -11.51 5.09
C SER A 170 1.67 -12.08 4.37
N VAL A 171 2.87 -11.68 4.81
CA VAL A 171 4.15 -12.22 4.33
C VAL A 171 4.26 -13.71 4.64
N SER A 172 3.87 -14.15 5.84
CA SER A 172 3.84 -15.56 6.21
C SER A 172 2.96 -16.37 5.25
N MET A 173 1.78 -15.88 4.91
CA MET A 173 0.88 -16.52 3.96
C MET A 173 1.48 -16.52 2.52
N LEU A 174 2.17 -15.45 2.12
CA LEU A 174 2.88 -15.40 0.85
C LEU A 174 3.93 -16.51 0.75
N ILE A 175 4.75 -16.69 1.79
CA ILE A 175 5.79 -17.73 1.85
C ILE A 175 5.15 -19.13 1.72
N ARG A 176 4.07 -19.38 2.47
CA ARG A 176 3.35 -20.65 2.41
C ARG A 176 2.78 -20.93 1.02
N TYR A 177 2.10 -19.99 0.39
CA TYR A 177 1.60 -20.14 -0.97
C TYR A 177 2.73 -20.32 -1.98
N TYR A 178 3.82 -19.58 -1.83
CA TYR A 178 4.98 -19.74 -2.70
C TYR A 178 5.52 -21.18 -2.67
N LYS A 179 5.68 -21.77 -1.46
CA LYS A 179 6.10 -23.16 -1.28
C LYS A 179 5.10 -24.14 -1.93
N ILE A 180 3.80 -23.90 -1.77
CA ILE A 180 2.76 -24.74 -2.40
C ILE A 180 2.88 -24.66 -3.94
N PHE A 181 2.97 -23.46 -4.50
CA PHE A 181 3.15 -23.32 -5.96
C PHE A 181 4.42 -24.02 -6.45
N LYS A 182 5.52 -23.88 -5.74
CA LYS A 182 6.78 -24.57 -6.09
C LYS A 182 6.64 -26.10 -6.03
N SER A 183 5.95 -26.62 -5.02
CA SER A 183 5.70 -28.08 -4.91
C SER A 183 4.84 -28.65 -6.04
N LEU A 184 3.93 -27.84 -6.57
CA LEU A 184 3.09 -28.20 -7.72
C LEU A 184 3.85 -28.14 -9.05
N ASN A 185 5.09 -27.65 -9.03
CA ASN A 185 5.99 -27.58 -10.18
C ASN A 185 5.33 -26.98 -11.45
N PRO A 186 4.78 -25.75 -11.38
CA PRO A 186 4.10 -25.13 -12.49
C PRO A 186 5.09 -24.77 -13.62
N LYS A 187 4.62 -24.82 -14.87
CA LYS A 187 5.38 -24.35 -16.02
C LYS A 187 5.41 -22.83 -16.19
N ILE A 188 4.89 -22.10 -15.21
CA ILE A 188 4.83 -20.64 -15.18
C ILE A 188 5.92 -20.07 -14.28
N ARG A 189 6.38 -18.85 -14.57
CA ARG A 189 7.31 -18.13 -13.73
C ARG A 189 6.53 -17.42 -12.62
N ILE A 190 7.02 -17.54 -11.39
CA ILE A 190 6.39 -16.94 -10.23
C ILE A 190 7.43 -16.08 -9.53
N GLY A 191 7.12 -14.80 -9.37
CA GLY A 191 7.85 -13.86 -8.53
C GLY A 191 6.98 -13.45 -7.35
N ALA A 192 7.57 -12.96 -6.27
CA ALA A 192 6.84 -12.48 -5.10
C ALA A 192 7.17 -11.02 -4.81
N VAL A 193 6.16 -10.23 -4.50
CA VAL A 193 6.31 -8.84 -4.06
C VAL A 193 5.86 -8.74 -2.62
N PHE A 194 6.71 -8.22 -1.76
CA PHE A 194 6.47 -8.08 -0.32
C PHE A 194 7.13 -6.80 0.19
N THR A 195 6.74 -6.34 1.37
CA THR A 195 7.42 -5.24 2.05
C THR A 195 8.39 -5.84 3.05
N TYR A 196 9.68 -5.52 2.92
CA TYR A 196 10.72 -5.92 3.85
C TYR A 196 11.20 -4.72 4.64
N ALA A 197 10.86 -4.65 5.92
CA ALA A 197 11.43 -3.70 6.86
C ALA A 197 12.69 -4.33 7.46
N ALA A 198 13.85 -4.03 6.89
CA ALA A 198 15.11 -4.30 7.57
C ALA A 198 15.10 -3.55 8.91
N ASN A 199 15.62 -4.16 9.98
CA ASN A 199 15.72 -3.62 11.35
C ASN A 199 16.57 -2.34 11.47
N ASN A 200 16.49 -1.43 10.54
CA ASN A 200 17.13 -0.12 10.60
C ASN A 200 16.13 0.91 11.10
N SER A 201 16.00 0.94 12.44
CA SER A 201 15.60 2.15 13.14
C SER A 201 16.32 3.35 12.55
N LEU A 202 15.59 4.30 12.02
CA LEU A 202 15.81 5.74 11.98
C LEU A 202 15.50 6.47 10.66
N ASP A 203 15.37 5.81 9.50
CA ASP A 203 15.19 6.53 8.22
C ASP A 203 13.93 6.19 7.40
N ASP A 204 13.03 5.34 7.88
CA ASP A 204 11.83 4.92 7.14
C ASP A 204 10.66 5.93 7.17
N GLU A 205 10.90 7.18 7.55
CA GLU A 205 9.92 8.25 7.34
C GLU A 205 9.74 8.64 5.86
N GLN A 206 10.60 8.13 4.96
CA GLN A 206 10.63 8.60 3.56
C GLN A 206 9.74 7.82 2.57
N THR A 207 9.31 6.60 2.86
CA THR A 207 8.62 5.80 1.82
C THR A 207 7.10 5.81 1.89
N GLY A 208 6.44 6.45 2.84
CA GLY A 208 4.96 6.55 2.87
C GLY A 208 4.20 5.20 2.90
N MET A 209 4.88 4.08 2.91
CA MET A 209 4.31 2.76 3.12
C MET A 209 4.22 2.53 4.63
N GLY A 210 3.01 2.54 5.16
CA GLY A 210 2.73 2.42 6.57
C GLY A 210 3.44 1.21 7.19
N THR A 211 4.43 1.47 8.02
CA THR A 211 5.03 0.53 8.95
C THR A 211 4.10 0.32 10.15
N GLY A 212 2.87 -0.07 9.87
CA GLY A 212 1.91 -0.48 10.88
C GLY A 212 2.02 -1.99 11.12
N GLN A 213 2.45 -2.39 12.31
CA GLN A 213 2.26 -3.71 12.92
C GLN A 213 3.03 -4.93 12.42
N TYR A 214 3.84 -4.89 11.34
CA TYR A 214 4.53 -6.08 10.81
C TYR A 214 6.02 -6.21 11.19
N ALA A 215 6.53 -5.39 12.07
CA ALA A 215 7.97 -5.34 12.45
C ALA A 215 8.39 -6.39 13.51
N LYS A 216 7.65 -7.48 13.71
CA LYS A 216 7.98 -8.54 14.69
C LYS A 216 7.86 -9.96 14.13
N GLU A 217 8.07 -10.15 12.85
CA GLU A 217 8.13 -11.49 12.27
C GLU A 217 9.60 -11.97 12.24
N GLY A 218 9.82 -13.21 12.65
CA GLY A 218 11.08 -13.68 13.20
C GLY A 218 12.21 -13.91 12.17
N VAL A 219 13.39 -14.17 12.70
CA VAL A 219 14.65 -14.47 11.97
C VAL A 219 14.48 -15.56 10.88
N GLY A 220 13.52 -16.48 11.02
CA GLY A 220 13.24 -17.53 10.03
C GLY A 220 12.57 -17.06 8.73
N GLU A 221 11.81 -15.96 8.75
CA GLU A 221 11.14 -15.46 7.55
C GLU A 221 12.11 -14.74 6.59
N ALA A 222 13.16 -14.12 7.11
CA ALA A 222 14.18 -13.47 6.29
C ALA A 222 14.90 -14.48 5.38
N ASP A 223 15.24 -15.66 5.88
CA ASP A 223 15.88 -16.73 5.13
C ASP A 223 14.94 -17.30 4.05
N GLU A 224 13.65 -17.41 4.36
CA GLU A 224 12.65 -17.88 3.41
C GLU A 224 12.39 -16.85 2.30
N LEU A 225 12.37 -15.57 2.63
CA LEU A 225 12.27 -14.51 1.64
C LEU A 225 13.51 -14.44 0.75
N GLN A 226 14.71 -14.64 1.32
CA GLN A 226 15.94 -14.77 0.53
C GLN A 226 15.85 -15.95 -0.44
N THR A 227 15.33 -17.10 -0.01
CA THR A 227 15.13 -18.27 -0.89
C THR A 227 14.21 -17.93 -2.08
N ILE A 228 13.16 -17.16 -1.87
CA ILE A 228 12.26 -16.68 -2.94
C ILE A 228 13.02 -15.76 -3.90
N MET A 229 13.85 -14.88 -3.37
CA MET A 229 14.69 -13.99 -4.19
C MET A 229 15.75 -14.77 -4.96
N ASP A 230 16.34 -15.82 -4.38
CA ASP A 230 17.31 -16.68 -5.06
C ASP A 230 16.67 -17.46 -6.22
N ASP A 231 15.44 -17.93 -6.06
CA ASP A 231 14.68 -18.51 -7.15
C ASP A 231 14.44 -17.49 -8.29
N TYR A 232 14.13 -16.26 -7.95
CA TYR A 232 14.00 -15.17 -8.91
C TYR A 232 15.34 -14.85 -9.60
N ASN A 233 16.41 -14.79 -8.84
CA ASN A 233 17.77 -14.59 -9.37
C ASN A 233 18.14 -15.68 -10.39
N ASN A 234 17.83 -16.94 -10.08
CA ASN A 234 18.06 -18.06 -10.98
C ASN A 234 17.20 -17.97 -12.26
N MET A 235 15.94 -17.49 -12.15
CA MET A 235 15.07 -17.33 -13.33
C MET A 235 15.55 -16.23 -14.29
N PHE A 236 16.13 -15.16 -13.77
CA PHE A 236 16.40 -13.95 -14.56
C PHE A 236 17.89 -13.57 -14.63
N GLY A 237 18.79 -14.38 -14.04
CA GLY A 237 20.23 -14.12 -14.06
C GLY A 237 20.64 -12.88 -13.26
N THR A 238 19.91 -12.59 -12.18
CA THR A 238 20.16 -11.46 -11.27
C THR A 238 20.83 -11.92 -9.97
N ALA A 239 21.19 -10.98 -9.07
CA ALA A 239 21.86 -11.28 -7.80
C ALA A 239 21.30 -10.40 -6.67
N PHE A 240 19.97 -10.38 -6.52
CA PHE A 240 19.31 -9.62 -5.46
C PHE A 240 19.39 -10.34 -4.12
N THR A 241 19.48 -9.55 -3.05
CA THR A 241 19.44 -10.01 -1.67
C THR A 241 18.48 -9.16 -0.85
N THR A 242 18.13 -9.61 0.35
CA THR A 242 17.32 -8.82 1.28
C THR A 242 17.94 -7.46 1.62
N GLU A 243 19.27 -7.32 1.53
CA GLU A 243 19.97 -6.05 1.75
C GLU A 243 19.72 -5.04 0.61
N ASN A 244 19.55 -5.52 -0.63
CA ASN A 244 19.26 -4.67 -1.78
C ASN A 244 17.83 -4.84 -2.30
N PHE A 245 16.88 -5.14 -1.40
CA PHE A 245 15.47 -5.39 -1.69
C PHE A 245 14.84 -4.36 -2.61
N ARG A 246 15.22 -3.08 -2.51
CA ARG A 246 14.68 -2.04 -3.38
C ARG A 246 14.95 -2.29 -4.86
N ALA A 247 16.16 -2.74 -5.19
CA ALA A 247 16.52 -3.07 -6.57
C ALA A 247 15.73 -4.28 -7.09
N TYR A 248 15.50 -5.30 -6.25
CA TYR A 248 14.61 -6.42 -6.57
C TYR A 248 13.20 -5.96 -6.88
N TYR A 249 12.62 -5.12 -6.00
CA TYR A 249 11.28 -4.59 -6.18
C TYR A 249 11.13 -3.77 -7.47
N ASP A 250 12.12 -2.95 -7.79
CA ASP A 250 12.12 -2.13 -9.00
C ASP A 250 12.27 -2.99 -10.27
N ASP A 251 13.07 -4.06 -10.25
CA ASP A 251 13.22 -4.99 -11.37
C ASP A 251 11.94 -5.79 -11.63
N ILE A 252 11.31 -6.36 -10.61
CA ILE A 252 10.07 -7.10 -10.79
C ILE A 252 8.94 -6.20 -11.30
N ASN A 253 8.83 -4.96 -10.79
CA ASN A 253 7.85 -4.00 -11.29
C ASN A 253 8.13 -3.60 -12.74
N LEU A 254 9.39 -3.44 -13.12
CA LEU A 254 9.77 -3.15 -14.50
C LEU A 254 9.36 -4.29 -15.43
N ARG A 255 9.58 -5.55 -15.04
CA ARG A 255 9.19 -6.73 -15.82
C ARG A 255 7.68 -6.85 -15.99
N MET A 256 6.91 -6.61 -14.90
CA MET A 256 5.45 -6.61 -14.94
C MET A 256 4.87 -5.51 -15.86
N LYS A 257 5.58 -4.42 -16.06
CA LYS A 257 5.16 -3.32 -16.94
C LYS A 257 5.57 -3.53 -18.40
N LYS A 258 6.52 -4.40 -18.67
CA LYS A 258 7.00 -4.67 -20.03
C LYS A 258 6.04 -5.64 -20.73
N LYS A 259 5.77 -5.37 -22.02
CA LYS A 259 4.99 -6.28 -22.85
C LYS A 259 5.73 -7.62 -23.02
N LYS A 260 4.97 -8.69 -23.24
CA LYS A 260 5.34 -10.11 -23.44
C LYS A 260 6.73 -10.43 -24.05
N ALA A 261 7.28 -9.55 -24.88
CA ALA A 261 8.56 -9.79 -25.55
C ALA A 261 9.77 -9.91 -24.60
N ASP A 262 9.70 -9.25 -23.42
CA ASP A 262 10.80 -9.19 -22.47
C ASP A 262 10.68 -10.19 -21.31
N MET A 263 9.59 -10.98 -21.29
CA MET A 263 9.31 -11.99 -20.27
C MET A 263 9.59 -13.43 -20.74
N LYS A 264 10.03 -13.61 -21.99
CA LYS A 264 10.37 -14.91 -22.57
C LYS A 264 11.81 -15.31 -22.28
#